data_604a55d8ac12fe91dc2e0677db59c7bd
#
_entry.id   604a55d8ac12fe91dc2e0677db59c7bd
#
_cell.length_a   1.000
_cell.length_b   1.000
_cell.length_c   1.000
_cell.angle_alpha   90.00
_cell.angle_beta   90.00
_cell.angle_gamma   90.00
#
_symmetry.space_group_name_H-M   'P 1'
#
loop_
_entity.id
_entity.type
_entity.pdbx_description
1 polymer ?
#
loop_
_entity_poly.entity_id
_entity_poly.type
_entity_poly.pdbx_seq_one_letter_code
_entity_poly.pdbx_strand_id
1 'polypeptide(L)'
;HSVSSHVIRIETSLGVHHAVSSRKNLVLLTGSFALSIILFLGFSVLVDFVDFLMPQSAAASDIDISSVDGTNSINAQFLETIRKMNGVKQVYGRRSSFDVPAELSGHTDASVTIDLVSFDDFDLKCLKTDGMLRRGSSLSRVYGNSAYVLATWDKNSFLEIGDTIRIGSETLTIAGLLKYDPFSSDGLTSGRITLITSAETFARLTGVTDYSLIMVQLRGDATEEDVAAICSAAGNEVIFSDKREQSTSGTYLFFIVCVYGFLAIIALVTILNIINSISMSVSARIRQYGSM
;
A
#
# COMPACT_ATOMS: atom_id res chain seq x y z
N HIS A 1 35.44 -2.17 57.81
CA HIS A 1 34.34 -2.35 56.86
C HIS A 1 34.53 -1.49 55.63
N SER A 2 35.49 -1.86 54.77
CA SER A 2 35.76 -1.18 53.52
C SER A 2 36.20 -2.19 52.50
N VAL A 3 35.29 -2.68 51.68
CA VAL A 3 35.69 -3.52 50.53
C VAL A 3 34.82 -3.24 49.27
N SER A 4 34.13 -2.10 49.23
CA SER A 4 33.34 -1.80 48.01
C SER A 4 33.78 -0.55 47.24
N SER A 5 34.93 0.05 47.52
CA SER A 5 35.28 1.34 46.88
C SER A 5 36.31 1.25 45.76
N HIS A 6 36.65 0.04 45.26
CA HIS A 6 37.73 -0.10 44.28
C HIS A 6 37.29 -0.21 42.78
N VAL A 7 36.00 -0.13 42.49
CA VAL A 7 35.52 -0.29 41.09
C VAL A 7 35.10 1.03 40.44
N ILE A 8 34.83 2.07 41.22
CA ILE A 8 34.37 3.35 40.66
C ILE A 8 35.41 4.43 41.09
N ARG A 9 35.99 5.15 40.09
CA ARG A 9 36.87 6.29 40.38
C ARG A 9 36.13 7.29 41.29
N ILE A 10 36.88 7.87 42.29
CA ILE A 10 36.31 8.81 43.26
C ILE A 10 35.52 9.92 42.63
N GLU A 11 35.97 10.40 41.47
CA GLU A 11 35.31 11.41 40.67
C GLU A 11 33.89 10.98 40.20
N THR A 12 33.75 9.71 39.81
CA THR A 12 32.47 9.14 39.37
C THR A 12 31.53 8.92 40.57
N SER A 13 32.05 8.46 41.69
CA SER A 13 31.28 8.29 42.93
C SER A 13 30.76 9.62 43.46
N LEU A 14 31.60 10.67 43.44
CA LEU A 14 31.20 12.02 43.85
C LEU A 14 30.15 12.63 42.91
N GLY A 15 30.27 12.39 41.59
CA GLY A 15 29.32 12.81 40.58
C GLY A 15 27.94 12.16 40.76
N VAL A 16 27.92 10.87 41.03
CA VAL A 16 26.66 10.14 41.31
C VAL A 16 26.02 10.58 42.58
N HIS A 17 26.81 10.79 43.67
CA HIS A 17 26.25 11.25 44.93
C HIS A 17 25.65 12.66 44.81
N HIS A 18 26.25 13.57 44.05
CA HIS A 18 25.68 14.90 43.80
C HIS A 18 24.44 14.87 42.93
N ALA A 19 24.40 14.01 41.90
CA ALA A 19 23.23 13.83 41.05
C ALA A 19 22.02 13.31 41.85
N VAL A 20 22.26 12.36 42.76
CA VAL A 20 21.21 11.78 43.62
C VAL A 20 20.79 12.74 44.72
N SER A 21 21.68 13.64 45.20
CA SER A 21 21.38 14.67 46.24
C SER A 21 20.34 15.67 45.74
N SER A 22 20.27 15.95 44.42
CA SER A 22 19.27 16.83 43.81
C SER A 22 18.15 16.01 43.15
N ARG A 23 17.36 15.30 43.95
CA ARG A 23 16.30 14.38 43.48
C ARG A 23 15.37 15.02 42.48
N LYS A 24 14.98 16.29 42.64
CA LYS A 24 14.09 17.00 41.70
C LYS A 24 14.73 17.11 40.29
N ASN A 25 16.00 17.50 40.22
CA ASN A 25 16.71 17.65 38.93
C ASN A 25 16.95 16.32 38.29
N LEU A 26 17.26 15.28 39.07
CA LEU A 26 17.44 13.91 38.53
C LEU A 26 16.13 13.40 37.94
N VAL A 27 14.99 13.56 38.63
CA VAL A 27 13.68 13.12 38.15
C VAL A 27 13.29 13.87 36.88
N LEU A 28 13.47 15.20 36.86
CA LEU A 28 13.17 16.00 35.67
C LEU A 28 14.02 15.61 34.44
N LEU A 29 15.33 15.43 34.68
CA LEU A 29 16.25 15.01 33.56
C LEU A 29 15.89 13.64 33.07
N THR A 30 15.73 12.65 33.97
CA THR A 30 15.37 11.28 33.59
C THR A 30 14.01 11.22 32.92
N GLY A 31 13.02 11.96 33.43
CA GLY A 31 11.68 12.06 32.87
C GLY A 31 11.68 12.67 31.46
N SER A 32 12.43 13.77 31.28
CA SER A 32 12.57 14.40 29.96
C SER A 32 13.25 13.47 28.94
N PHE A 33 14.29 12.74 29.36
CA PHE A 33 15.00 11.80 28.50
C PHE A 33 14.11 10.60 28.16
N ALA A 34 13.43 10.04 29.13
CA ALA A 34 12.49 8.95 28.92
C ALA A 34 11.34 9.35 27.97
N LEU A 35 10.77 10.54 28.17
CA LEU A 35 9.72 11.07 27.30
C LEU A 35 10.21 11.23 25.86
N SER A 36 11.43 11.77 25.68
CA SER A 36 12.02 11.92 24.34
C SER A 36 12.21 10.57 23.64
N ILE A 37 12.68 9.55 24.38
CA ILE A 37 12.84 8.19 23.83
C ILE A 37 11.47 7.60 23.45
N ILE A 38 10.47 7.74 24.33
CA ILE A 38 9.12 7.23 24.07
C ILE A 38 8.51 7.90 22.82
N LEU A 39 8.65 9.22 22.72
CA LEU A 39 8.16 9.95 21.53
C LEU A 39 8.92 9.54 20.27
N PHE A 40 10.24 9.40 20.34
CA PHE A 40 11.05 8.95 19.20
C PHE A 40 10.61 7.57 18.72
N LEU A 41 10.51 6.60 19.64
CA LEU A 41 10.06 5.25 19.29
C LEU A 41 8.62 5.25 18.77
N GLY A 42 7.72 6.01 19.39
CA GLY A 42 6.33 6.12 18.97
C GLY A 42 6.20 6.67 17.55
N PHE A 43 6.94 7.71 17.22
CA PHE A 43 6.95 8.28 15.86
C PHE A 43 7.65 7.37 14.85
N SER A 44 8.72 6.67 15.23
CA SER A 44 9.37 5.68 14.36
C SER A 44 8.40 4.56 13.97
N VAL A 45 7.67 4.00 14.94
CA VAL A 45 6.65 2.98 14.68
C VAL A 45 5.49 3.54 13.83
N LEU A 46 5.18 4.82 13.99
CA LEU A 46 4.11 5.47 13.20
C LEU A 46 4.50 5.62 11.72
N VAL A 47 5.77 5.86 11.42
CA VAL A 47 6.30 5.86 10.02
C VAL A 47 6.15 4.48 9.41
N ASP A 48 6.62 3.43 10.10
CA ASP A 48 6.50 2.04 9.63
C ASP A 48 5.02 1.63 9.44
N PHE A 49 4.13 2.16 10.30
CA PHE A 49 2.70 1.91 10.23
C PHE A 49 2.03 2.59 9.02
N VAL A 50 2.52 3.75 8.59
CA VAL A 50 2.03 4.42 7.37
C VAL A 50 2.36 3.61 6.13
N ASP A 51 3.58 3.06 6.01
CA ASP A 51 3.94 2.15 4.93
C ASP A 51 3.05 0.89 4.90
N PHE A 52 2.66 0.40 6.08
CA PHE A 52 1.74 -0.71 6.21
C PHE A 52 0.29 -0.36 5.82
N LEU A 53 -0.17 0.86 6.15
CA LEU A 53 -1.55 1.32 5.85
C LEU A 53 -1.73 1.75 4.39
N MET A 54 -0.66 2.18 3.71
CA MET A 54 -0.70 2.68 2.34
C MET A 54 0.29 1.91 1.43
N PRO A 55 0.19 0.57 1.36
CA PRO A 55 1.04 -0.18 0.47
C PRO A 55 0.74 0.27 -0.97
N GLN A 56 1.76 0.68 -1.69
CA GLN A 56 1.60 0.95 -3.12
C GLN A 56 1.37 -0.39 -3.83
N SER A 57 0.22 -0.52 -4.49
CA SER A 57 -0.07 -1.72 -5.28
C SER A 57 0.96 -1.87 -6.40
N ALA A 58 1.44 -3.09 -6.63
CA ALA A 58 2.28 -3.41 -7.77
C ALA A 58 1.56 -3.17 -9.11
N ALA A 59 0.22 -3.15 -9.08
CA ALA A 59 -0.65 -2.81 -10.19
C ALA A 59 -1.07 -1.31 -10.17
N ALA A 60 -0.42 -0.45 -9.39
CA ALA A 60 -0.70 0.98 -9.48
C ALA A 60 -0.24 1.52 -10.84
N SER A 61 -1.12 2.26 -11.51
CA SER A 61 -0.85 2.91 -12.79
C SER A 61 -0.58 4.40 -12.61
N ASP A 62 0.30 4.94 -13.45
CA ASP A 62 0.54 6.38 -13.54
C ASP A 62 -0.48 7.05 -14.45
N ILE A 63 -0.94 6.32 -15.47
CA ILE A 63 -1.94 6.80 -16.44
C ILE A 63 -3.00 5.72 -16.62
N ASP A 64 -4.27 6.14 -16.58
CA ASP A 64 -5.41 5.33 -16.96
C ASP A 64 -6.05 5.88 -18.24
N ILE A 65 -6.35 4.98 -19.17
CA ILE A 65 -7.07 5.26 -20.40
C ILE A 65 -8.33 4.41 -20.36
N SER A 66 -9.47 5.00 -20.15
CA SER A 66 -10.75 4.30 -20.03
C SER A 66 -11.71 4.69 -21.14
N SER A 67 -12.61 3.77 -21.50
CA SER A 67 -13.69 4.07 -22.42
C SER A 67 -14.66 5.08 -21.80
N VAL A 68 -15.24 5.94 -22.65
CA VAL A 68 -16.15 7.02 -22.20
C VAL A 68 -17.44 6.46 -21.60
N ASP A 69 -17.93 5.37 -22.14
CA ASP A 69 -19.20 4.74 -21.76
C ASP A 69 -19.03 3.51 -20.83
N GLY A 70 -17.79 3.21 -20.44
CA GLY A 70 -17.48 2.04 -19.60
C GLY A 70 -17.55 0.70 -20.34
N THR A 71 -17.79 0.70 -21.65
CA THR A 71 -17.82 -0.51 -22.47
C THR A 71 -16.42 -0.92 -22.92
N ASN A 72 -16.28 -2.14 -23.49
CA ASN A 72 -15.01 -2.61 -24.03
C ASN A 72 -14.82 -2.08 -25.45
N SER A 73 -14.58 -0.80 -25.61
CA SER A 73 -14.48 -0.11 -26.92
C SER A 73 -13.05 0.27 -27.32
N ILE A 74 -12.08 0.07 -26.43
CA ILE A 74 -10.67 0.39 -26.71
C ILE A 74 -10.01 -0.78 -27.41
N ASN A 75 -9.60 -0.55 -28.67
CA ASN A 75 -9.03 -1.60 -29.52
C ASN A 75 -7.80 -2.26 -28.88
N ALA A 76 -7.74 -3.58 -28.89
CA ALA A 76 -6.65 -4.35 -28.29
C ALA A 76 -5.26 -4.04 -28.92
N GLN A 77 -5.21 -3.63 -30.20
CA GLN A 77 -3.96 -3.21 -30.84
C GLN A 77 -3.39 -1.90 -30.28
N PHE A 78 -4.24 -1.07 -29.70
CA PHE A 78 -3.80 0.18 -29.10
C PHE A 78 -2.91 -0.06 -27.87
N LEU A 79 -3.19 -1.08 -27.07
CA LEU A 79 -2.31 -1.50 -25.98
C LEU A 79 -0.90 -1.84 -26.47
N GLU A 80 -0.79 -2.56 -27.59
CA GLU A 80 0.51 -2.89 -28.20
C GLU A 80 1.24 -1.66 -28.76
N THR A 81 0.49 -0.65 -29.18
CA THR A 81 1.06 0.63 -29.60
C THR A 81 1.67 1.37 -28.43
N ILE A 82 0.93 1.50 -27.32
CA ILE A 82 1.42 2.16 -26.08
C ILE A 82 2.64 1.43 -25.54
N ARG A 83 2.65 0.10 -25.55
CA ARG A 83 3.77 -0.73 -25.05
C ARG A 83 5.11 -0.37 -25.68
N LYS A 84 5.11 0.11 -26.93
CA LYS A 84 6.30 0.47 -27.71
C LYS A 84 6.71 1.93 -27.55
N MET A 85 5.91 2.75 -26.86
CA MET A 85 6.18 4.19 -26.70
C MET A 85 7.30 4.42 -25.69
N ASN A 86 7.99 5.53 -25.86
CA ASN A 86 9.02 5.97 -24.91
C ASN A 86 8.40 6.26 -23.54
N GLY A 87 9.20 6.14 -22.48
CA GLY A 87 8.74 6.39 -21.13
C GLY A 87 7.88 5.28 -20.53
N VAL A 88 7.32 4.35 -21.33
CA VAL A 88 6.48 3.27 -20.83
C VAL A 88 7.34 2.16 -20.19
N LYS A 89 7.01 1.81 -18.95
CA LYS A 89 7.59 0.69 -18.20
C LYS A 89 6.78 -0.58 -18.39
N GLN A 90 5.46 -0.48 -18.21
CA GLN A 90 4.52 -1.57 -18.29
C GLN A 90 3.16 -1.04 -18.75
N VAL A 91 2.46 -1.82 -19.57
CA VAL A 91 1.08 -1.56 -19.95
C VAL A 91 0.28 -2.85 -19.84
N TYR A 92 -0.90 -2.75 -19.32
CA TYR A 92 -1.83 -3.86 -19.14
C TYR A 92 -3.25 -3.34 -19.19
N GLY A 93 -4.21 -4.22 -19.44
CA GLY A 93 -5.58 -3.81 -19.66
C GLY A 93 -6.58 -4.69 -18.94
N ARG A 94 -7.76 -4.14 -18.73
CA ARG A 94 -8.92 -4.83 -18.15
C ARG A 94 -10.10 -4.75 -19.13
N ARG A 95 -10.88 -5.81 -19.09
CA ARG A 95 -12.18 -5.90 -19.75
C ARG A 95 -13.21 -6.13 -18.67
N SER A 96 -14.40 -5.64 -18.87
CA SER A 96 -15.49 -5.79 -17.90
C SER A 96 -16.79 -6.14 -18.59
N SER A 97 -17.56 -6.99 -17.94
CA SER A 97 -18.95 -7.29 -18.30
C SER A 97 -19.75 -7.35 -17.01
N PHE A 98 -20.66 -6.42 -16.87
CA PHE A 98 -21.47 -6.27 -15.66
C PHE A 98 -22.82 -6.98 -15.81
N ASP A 99 -23.44 -7.29 -14.67
CA ASP A 99 -24.78 -7.88 -14.60
C ASP A 99 -24.94 -9.19 -15.38
N VAL A 100 -23.89 -10.03 -15.39
CA VAL A 100 -23.89 -11.31 -16.06
C VAL A 100 -24.72 -12.32 -15.26
N PRO A 101 -25.77 -12.94 -15.86
CA PRO A 101 -26.52 -14.00 -15.18
C PRO A 101 -25.64 -15.23 -14.93
N ALA A 102 -25.67 -15.74 -13.73
CA ALA A 102 -24.92 -16.92 -13.32
C ALA A 102 -25.72 -17.78 -12.33
N GLU A 103 -25.35 -19.04 -12.21
CA GLU A 103 -25.91 -20.00 -11.28
C GLU A 103 -24.80 -20.55 -10.37
N LEU A 104 -24.98 -20.42 -9.05
CA LEU A 104 -24.09 -21.02 -8.08
C LEU A 104 -24.48 -22.46 -7.79
N SER A 105 -23.57 -23.39 -8.00
CA SER A 105 -23.78 -24.79 -7.61
C SER A 105 -23.48 -24.96 -6.11
N GLY A 106 -24.43 -25.52 -5.37
CA GLY A 106 -24.23 -25.86 -3.94
C GLY A 106 -24.99 -25.00 -2.93
N HIS A 107 -25.45 -23.85 -3.30
CA HIS A 107 -26.33 -23.02 -2.48
C HIS A 107 -27.64 -22.78 -3.26
N THR A 108 -28.73 -23.47 -2.89
CA THR A 108 -30.10 -23.34 -3.46
C THR A 108 -30.11 -22.64 -4.80
N ASP A 109 -30.52 -23.30 -5.88
CA ASP A 109 -30.59 -22.87 -7.30
C ASP A 109 -30.98 -21.40 -7.57
N ALA A 110 -30.33 -20.48 -6.89
CA ALA A 110 -30.58 -19.05 -7.04
C ALA A 110 -29.76 -18.55 -8.21
N SER A 111 -30.46 -18.10 -9.24
CA SER A 111 -29.87 -17.24 -10.26
C SER A 111 -29.32 -15.98 -9.58
N VAL A 112 -28.03 -15.77 -9.70
CA VAL A 112 -27.33 -14.60 -9.20
C VAL A 112 -26.81 -13.77 -10.34
N THR A 113 -26.65 -12.47 -10.11
CA THR A 113 -26.01 -11.59 -11.07
C THR A 113 -24.59 -11.31 -10.60
N ILE A 114 -23.63 -11.49 -11.48
CA ILE A 114 -22.21 -11.31 -11.17
C ILE A 114 -21.59 -10.27 -12.11
N ASP A 115 -20.48 -9.71 -11.68
CA ASP A 115 -19.63 -8.90 -12.52
C ASP A 115 -18.41 -9.74 -12.95
N LEU A 116 -18.06 -9.67 -14.24
CA LEU A 116 -16.94 -10.40 -14.80
C LEU A 116 -15.87 -9.41 -15.26
N VAL A 117 -14.66 -9.57 -14.77
CA VAL A 117 -13.52 -8.70 -15.10
C VAL A 117 -12.34 -9.57 -15.55
N SER A 118 -11.68 -9.17 -16.62
CA SER A 118 -10.42 -9.81 -17.02
C SER A 118 -9.22 -9.05 -16.48
N PHE A 119 -8.22 -9.79 -16.03
CA PHE A 119 -6.91 -9.28 -15.72
C PHE A 119 -5.89 -9.87 -16.70
N ASP A 120 -5.00 -9.03 -17.22
CA ASP A 120 -3.85 -9.51 -17.97
C ASP A 120 -2.86 -10.23 -17.03
N ASP A 121 -1.94 -11.02 -17.57
CA ASP A 121 -0.99 -11.82 -16.77
C ASP A 121 -0.19 -11.00 -15.77
N PHE A 122 0.19 -9.78 -16.14
CA PHE A 122 0.88 -8.87 -15.24
C PHE A 122 0.00 -8.48 -14.04
N ASP A 123 -1.24 -8.10 -14.31
CA ASP A 123 -2.21 -7.68 -13.31
C ASP A 123 -2.56 -8.84 -12.35
N LEU A 124 -2.78 -10.04 -12.90
CA LEU A 124 -2.93 -11.27 -12.10
C LEU A 124 -1.73 -11.52 -11.17
N LYS A 125 -0.51 -11.33 -11.69
CA LYS A 125 0.71 -11.48 -10.89
C LYS A 125 0.78 -10.48 -9.74
N CYS A 126 0.33 -9.25 -9.97
CA CYS A 126 0.28 -8.20 -8.95
C CYS A 126 -0.61 -8.59 -7.76
N LEU A 127 -1.73 -9.28 -7.98
CA LEU A 127 -2.58 -9.79 -6.89
C LEU A 127 -1.81 -10.65 -5.89
N LYS A 128 -0.87 -11.46 -6.38
CA LYS A 128 -0.01 -12.28 -5.53
C LYS A 128 1.06 -11.44 -4.83
N THR A 129 1.69 -10.52 -5.54
CA THR A 129 2.73 -9.64 -5.01
C THR A 129 2.20 -8.76 -3.88
N ASP A 130 1.00 -8.22 -4.07
CA ASP A 130 0.32 -7.35 -3.10
C ASP A 130 -0.35 -8.13 -1.96
N GLY A 131 -0.24 -9.46 -1.98
CA GLY A 131 -0.83 -10.32 -0.94
C GLY A 131 -2.34 -10.26 -0.88
N MET A 132 -3.01 -9.93 -2.01
CA MET A 132 -4.47 -9.78 -2.12
C MET A 132 -5.24 -11.11 -1.99
N LEU A 133 -4.55 -12.23 -2.19
CA LEU A 133 -5.18 -13.54 -2.21
C LEU A 133 -5.34 -14.12 -0.80
N ARG A 134 -6.48 -14.76 -0.54
CA ARG A 134 -6.72 -15.53 0.68
C ARG A 134 -5.92 -16.83 0.67
N ARG A 135 -5.66 -17.34 1.88
CA ARG A 135 -4.94 -18.60 2.06
C ARG A 135 -5.69 -19.75 1.36
N GLY A 136 -4.97 -20.58 0.64
CA GLY A 136 -5.55 -21.69 -0.14
C GLY A 136 -5.83 -21.35 -1.60
N SER A 137 -5.76 -20.07 -2.01
CA SER A 137 -5.94 -19.65 -3.39
C SER A 137 -4.80 -20.13 -4.30
N SER A 138 -5.14 -20.56 -5.51
CA SER A 138 -4.21 -21.05 -6.54
C SER A 138 -4.28 -20.20 -7.79
N LEU A 139 -3.49 -19.12 -7.84
CA LEU A 139 -3.44 -18.21 -8.98
C LEU A 139 -2.97 -18.92 -10.26
N SER A 140 -2.05 -19.89 -10.14
CA SER A 140 -1.49 -20.61 -11.31
C SER A 140 -2.52 -21.34 -12.16
N ARG A 141 -3.69 -21.64 -11.62
CA ARG A 141 -4.79 -22.28 -12.36
C ARG A 141 -5.59 -21.31 -13.22
N VAL A 142 -5.49 -20.01 -12.98
CA VAL A 142 -6.32 -18.97 -13.61
C VAL A 142 -5.73 -18.48 -14.94
N TYR A 143 -4.42 -18.62 -15.13
CA TYR A 143 -3.74 -18.16 -16.34
C TYR A 143 -4.20 -18.90 -17.60
N GLY A 144 -4.18 -18.17 -18.71
CA GLY A 144 -4.53 -18.69 -20.03
C GLY A 144 -6.02 -19.01 -20.15
N ASN A 145 -6.37 -19.84 -21.14
CA ASN A 145 -7.75 -20.30 -21.34
C ASN A 145 -8.11 -21.37 -20.32
N SER A 146 -8.66 -20.95 -19.18
CA SER A 146 -8.88 -21.80 -18.02
C SER A 146 -10.37 -21.91 -17.65
N ALA A 147 -10.74 -23.02 -17.00
CA ALA A 147 -12.02 -23.15 -16.29
C ALA A 147 -11.96 -22.66 -14.85
N TYR A 148 -10.84 -22.06 -14.43
CA TYR A 148 -10.63 -21.57 -13.08
C TYR A 148 -10.63 -20.05 -13.02
N VAL A 149 -11.25 -19.49 -12.00
CA VAL A 149 -11.39 -18.05 -11.79
C VAL A 149 -11.06 -17.67 -10.35
N LEU A 150 -10.80 -16.38 -10.12
CA LEU A 150 -10.80 -15.83 -8.78
C LEU A 150 -12.15 -15.15 -8.52
N ALA A 151 -12.52 -15.01 -7.26
CA ALA A 151 -13.72 -14.27 -6.87
C ALA A 151 -13.40 -13.28 -5.75
N THR A 152 -14.16 -12.20 -5.68
CA THR A 152 -14.16 -11.32 -4.53
C THR A 152 -14.82 -12.01 -3.35
N TRP A 153 -14.44 -11.63 -2.13
CA TRP A 153 -14.99 -12.20 -0.91
C TRP A 153 -15.26 -11.09 0.11
N ASP A 154 -16.37 -11.20 0.79
CA ASP A 154 -16.69 -10.47 2.01
C ASP A 154 -17.34 -11.38 3.06
N LYS A 155 -17.72 -10.82 4.20
CA LYS A 155 -18.35 -11.58 5.30
C LYS A 155 -19.72 -12.17 4.94
N ASN A 156 -20.37 -11.61 3.92
CA ASN A 156 -21.69 -12.04 3.45
C ASN A 156 -21.57 -12.95 2.22
N SER A 157 -20.38 -13.15 1.69
CA SER A 157 -20.12 -14.03 0.57
C SER A 157 -20.19 -15.49 1.05
N PHE A 158 -21.02 -16.27 0.36
CA PHE A 158 -21.14 -17.72 0.58
C PHE A 158 -20.09 -18.53 -0.19
N LEU A 159 -19.22 -17.85 -0.96
CA LEU A 159 -18.30 -18.50 -1.85
C LEU A 159 -17.09 -19.09 -1.11
N GLU A 160 -16.77 -20.33 -1.48
CA GLU A 160 -15.58 -21.03 -1.04
C GLU A 160 -14.67 -21.42 -2.21
N ILE A 161 -13.40 -21.67 -1.91
CA ILE A 161 -12.47 -22.18 -2.94
C ILE A 161 -12.88 -23.61 -3.30
N GLY A 162 -13.12 -23.84 -4.59
CA GLY A 162 -13.61 -25.11 -5.10
C GLY A 162 -15.08 -25.08 -5.54
N ASP A 163 -15.82 -24.07 -5.14
CA ASP A 163 -17.19 -23.86 -5.61
C ASP A 163 -17.22 -23.67 -7.14
N THR A 164 -18.35 -23.99 -7.73
CA THR A 164 -18.55 -23.85 -9.16
C THR A 164 -19.64 -22.84 -9.48
N ILE A 165 -19.39 -22.04 -10.52
CA ILE A 165 -20.31 -21.04 -11.05
C ILE A 165 -20.57 -21.35 -12.51
N ARG A 166 -21.85 -21.43 -12.89
CA ARG A 166 -22.25 -21.63 -14.27
C ARG A 166 -22.64 -20.30 -14.92
N ILE A 167 -22.02 -19.96 -16.04
CA ILE A 167 -22.32 -18.81 -16.87
C ILE A 167 -22.74 -19.33 -18.26
N GLY A 168 -24.00 -19.21 -18.60
CA GLY A 168 -24.54 -19.83 -19.80
C GLY A 168 -24.33 -21.34 -19.83
N SER A 169 -23.56 -21.83 -20.80
CA SER A 169 -23.19 -23.27 -20.93
C SER A 169 -21.89 -23.63 -20.23
N GLU A 170 -21.14 -22.68 -19.74
CA GLU A 170 -19.80 -22.87 -19.17
C GLU A 170 -19.85 -22.98 -17.66
N THR A 171 -19.09 -23.93 -17.12
CA THR A 171 -18.92 -24.08 -15.67
C THR A 171 -17.50 -23.69 -15.28
N LEU A 172 -17.38 -22.75 -14.36
CA LEU A 172 -16.12 -22.24 -13.85
C LEU A 172 -15.95 -22.67 -12.39
N THR A 173 -14.71 -22.93 -11.98
CA THR A 173 -14.37 -23.30 -10.61
C THR A 173 -13.61 -22.16 -9.96
N ILE A 174 -13.97 -21.81 -8.72
CA ILE A 174 -13.27 -20.81 -7.93
C ILE A 174 -11.94 -21.38 -7.46
N ALA A 175 -10.83 -20.92 -8.06
CA ALA A 175 -9.48 -21.30 -7.68
C ALA A 175 -8.92 -20.47 -6.52
N GLY A 176 -9.55 -19.36 -6.22
CA GLY A 176 -9.10 -18.48 -5.15
C GLY A 176 -10.06 -17.34 -4.87
N LEU A 177 -9.89 -16.78 -3.67
CA LEU A 177 -10.69 -15.64 -3.20
C LEU A 177 -9.76 -14.47 -2.88
N LEU A 178 -10.20 -13.25 -3.20
CA LEU A 178 -9.54 -12.04 -2.78
C LEU A 178 -9.92 -11.71 -1.33
N LYS A 179 -9.02 -11.03 -0.61
CA LYS A 179 -9.28 -10.61 0.78
C LYS A 179 -10.32 -9.50 0.88
N TYR A 180 -10.40 -8.67 -0.15
CA TYR A 180 -11.34 -7.56 -0.29
C TYR A 180 -11.57 -7.30 -1.78
N ASP A 181 -12.61 -6.53 -2.08
CA ASP A 181 -12.95 -6.13 -3.44
C ASP A 181 -12.06 -4.97 -3.90
N PRO A 182 -11.19 -5.17 -4.89
CA PRO A 182 -10.34 -4.10 -5.38
C PRO A 182 -11.07 -3.06 -6.23
N PHE A 183 -12.35 -3.28 -6.53
CA PHE A 183 -13.15 -2.40 -7.37
C PHE A 183 -14.09 -1.48 -6.57
N SER A 184 -14.26 -1.71 -5.28
CA SER A 184 -15.06 -0.86 -4.42
C SER A 184 -14.19 0.11 -3.62
N SER A 185 -14.73 1.29 -3.32
CA SER A 185 -14.02 2.32 -2.56
C SER A 185 -13.80 1.96 -1.08
N ASP A 186 -14.61 1.08 -0.53
CA ASP A 186 -14.55 0.61 0.86
C ASP A 186 -13.97 -0.80 0.99
N GLY A 187 -13.59 -1.43 -0.13
CA GLY A 187 -13.05 -2.79 -0.18
C GLY A 187 -14.07 -3.90 0.06
N LEU A 188 -15.38 -3.58 0.12
CA LEU A 188 -16.45 -4.54 0.32
C LEU A 188 -17.20 -4.79 -0.99
N THR A 189 -17.64 -6.03 -1.20
CA THR A 189 -18.39 -6.41 -2.41
C THR A 189 -19.82 -5.85 -2.43
N SER A 190 -20.31 -5.36 -1.30
CA SER A 190 -21.73 -4.94 -1.13
C SER A 190 -22.74 -6.03 -1.53
N GLY A 191 -22.36 -7.29 -1.37
CA GLY A 191 -23.15 -8.45 -1.72
C GLY A 191 -23.13 -8.83 -3.21
N ARG A 192 -22.37 -8.10 -4.05
CA ARG A 192 -22.12 -8.48 -5.46
C ARG A 192 -20.89 -9.35 -5.55
N ILE A 193 -20.93 -10.33 -6.44
CA ILE A 193 -19.82 -11.21 -6.73
C ILE A 193 -19.13 -10.70 -7.97
N THR A 194 -17.83 -10.40 -7.87
CA THR A 194 -16.99 -10.12 -9.04
C THR A 194 -16.06 -11.30 -9.27
N LEU A 195 -16.12 -11.86 -10.47
CA LEU A 195 -15.19 -12.89 -10.93
C LEU A 195 -14.05 -12.24 -11.69
N ILE A 196 -12.83 -12.66 -11.38
CA ILE A 196 -11.62 -12.25 -12.11
C ILE A 196 -11.12 -13.44 -12.90
N THR A 197 -10.97 -13.22 -14.19
CA THR A 197 -10.52 -14.22 -15.18
C THR A 197 -9.21 -13.77 -15.83
N SER A 198 -8.54 -14.68 -16.55
CA SER A 198 -7.55 -14.29 -17.54
C SER A 198 -8.21 -13.62 -18.75
N ALA A 199 -7.41 -12.95 -19.57
CA ALA A 199 -7.88 -12.34 -20.82
C ALA A 199 -8.49 -13.36 -21.79
N GLU A 200 -7.88 -14.53 -21.92
CA GLU A 200 -8.34 -15.60 -22.82
C GLU A 200 -9.65 -16.22 -22.34
N THR A 201 -9.77 -16.46 -21.03
CA THR A 201 -11.02 -16.97 -20.45
C THR A 201 -12.15 -15.96 -20.63
N PHE A 202 -11.88 -14.67 -20.40
CA PHE A 202 -12.88 -13.62 -20.64
C PHE A 202 -13.34 -13.59 -22.08
N ALA A 203 -12.40 -13.58 -23.05
CA ALA A 203 -12.72 -13.60 -24.48
C ALA A 203 -13.54 -14.83 -24.88
N ARG A 204 -13.25 -16.00 -24.30
CA ARG A 204 -14.04 -17.22 -24.53
C ARG A 204 -15.46 -17.10 -24.01
N LEU A 205 -15.65 -16.52 -22.83
CA LEU A 205 -16.97 -16.41 -22.20
C LEU A 205 -17.84 -15.32 -22.83
N THR A 206 -17.25 -14.22 -23.28
CA THR A 206 -17.98 -13.03 -23.74
C THR A 206 -17.87 -12.76 -25.22
N GLY A 207 -16.87 -13.35 -25.91
CA GLY A 207 -16.53 -13.02 -27.30
C GLY A 207 -15.81 -11.66 -27.47
N VAL A 208 -15.50 -10.96 -26.39
CA VAL A 208 -14.94 -9.61 -26.40
C VAL A 208 -13.42 -9.66 -26.19
N THR A 209 -12.69 -8.95 -27.04
CA THR A 209 -11.21 -8.85 -26.99
C THR A 209 -10.73 -7.43 -26.69
N ASP A 210 -11.56 -6.44 -26.97
CA ASP A 210 -11.23 -5.03 -26.74
C ASP A 210 -11.33 -4.65 -25.26
N TYR A 211 -10.65 -3.58 -24.85
CA TYR A 211 -10.51 -3.18 -23.46
C TYR A 211 -11.53 -2.12 -23.05
N SER A 212 -11.93 -2.14 -21.78
CA SER A 212 -12.64 -1.04 -21.14
C SER A 212 -11.68 -0.07 -20.46
N LEU A 213 -10.50 -0.57 -20.05
CA LEU A 213 -9.48 0.18 -19.33
C LEU A 213 -8.09 -0.31 -19.73
N ILE A 214 -7.21 0.62 -20.08
CA ILE A 214 -5.77 0.39 -20.24
C ILE A 214 -5.03 1.19 -19.18
N MET A 215 -4.13 0.53 -18.48
CA MET A 215 -3.32 1.07 -17.40
C MET A 215 -1.86 1.08 -17.79
N VAL A 216 -1.20 2.22 -17.58
CA VAL A 216 0.19 2.45 -17.97
C VAL A 216 1.02 2.79 -16.74
N GLN A 217 2.11 2.05 -16.54
CA GLN A 217 3.17 2.41 -15.61
C GLN A 217 4.30 3.06 -16.41
N LEU A 218 4.77 4.20 -15.94
CA LEU A 218 5.87 4.93 -16.55
C LEU A 218 7.22 4.54 -15.93
N ARG A 219 8.27 4.74 -16.67
CA ARG A 219 9.63 4.69 -16.12
C ARG A 219 9.91 5.96 -15.31
N GLY A 220 10.80 5.86 -14.34
CA GLY A 220 11.15 7.01 -13.50
C GLY A 220 11.83 8.17 -14.24
N ASP A 221 12.28 7.94 -15.48
CA ASP A 221 12.89 8.92 -16.38
C ASP A 221 11.92 9.44 -17.46
N ALA A 222 10.63 9.02 -17.41
CA ALA A 222 9.62 9.48 -18.36
C ALA A 222 9.40 10.99 -18.28
N THR A 223 9.33 11.63 -19.44
CA THR A 223 9.18 13.07 -19.59
C THR A 223 7.72 13.46 -19.80
N GLU A 224 7.40 14.74 -19.66
CA GLU A 224 6.08 15.29 -20.01
C GLU A 224 5.77 15.12 -21.51
N GLU A 225 6.79 15.12 -22.35
CA GLU A 225 6.64 14.86 -23.78
C GLU A 225 6.21 13.41 -24.06
N ASP A 226 6.74 12.45 -23.32
CA ASP A 226 6.32 11.04 -23.42
C ASP A 226 4.84 10.88 -23.04
N VAL A 227 4.42 11.55 -21.96
CA VAL A 227 3.01 11.52 -21.51
C VAL A 227 2.08 12.20 -22.52
N ALA A 228 2.49 13.36 -23.06
CA ALA A 228 1.74 14.04 -24.09
C ALA A 228 1.62 13.21 -25.37
N ALA A 229 2.66 12.44 -25.73
CA ALA A 229 2.62 11.52 -26.86
C ALA A 229 1.60 10.39 -26.64
N ILE A 230 1.54 9.81 -25.43
CA ILE A 230 0.56 8.78 -25.07
C ILE A 230 -0.86 9.37 -25.13
N CYS A 231 -1.07 10.56 -24.56
CA CYS A 231 -2.34 11.27 -24.61
C CYS A 231 -2.80 11.54 -26.05
N SER A 232 -1.89 12.03 -26.90
CA SER A 232 -2.18 12.30 -28.30
C SER A 232 -2.53 11.02 -29.09
N ALA A 233 -1.88 9.90 -28.77
CA ALA A 233 -2.16 8.62 -29.40
C ALA A 233 -3.51 8.04 -28.92
N ALA A 234 -3.94 8.32 -27.69
CA ALA A 234 -5.22 7.89 -27.16
C ALA A 234 -6.42 8.57 -27.87
N GLY A 235 -6.23 9.79 -28.35
CA GLY A 235 -7.29 10.53 -29.05
C GLY A 235 -8.39 11.06 -28.12
N ASN A 236 -9.51 11.45 -28.71
CA ASN A 236 -10.60 12.08 -27.97
C ASN A 236 -11.76 11.14 -27.64
N GLU A 237 -11.69 9.87 -28.06
CA GLU A 237 -12.75 8.87 -27.86
C GLU A 237 -12.59 8.09 -26.54
N VAL A 238 -11.61 8.46 -25.72
CA VAL A 238 -11.32 7.84 -24.44
C VAL A 238 -11.14 8.90 -23.35
N ILE A 239 -11.29 8.51 -22.11
CA ILE A 239 -10.95 9.33 -20.96
C ILE A 239 -9.50 9.04 -20.59
N PHE A 240 -8.66 10.07 -20.73
CA PHE A 240 -7.26 10.02 -20.31
C PHE A 240 -7.12 10.61 -18.91
N SER A 241 -6.64 9.84 -17.95
CA SER A 241 -6.44 10.25 -16.56
C SER A 241 -4.97 10.09 -16.18
N ASP A 242 -4.27 11.21 -16.05
CA ASP A 242 -2.93 11.26 -15.47
C ASP A 242 -3.03 11.25 -13.95
N LYS A 243 -2.56 10.19 -13.32
CA LYS A 243 -2.62 9.99 -11.86
C LYS A 243 -1.34 10.41 -11.13
N ARG A 244 -0.29 10.82 -11.86
CA ARG A 244 0.99 11.19 -11.26
C ARG A 244 0.85 12.33 -10.25
N GLU A 245 0.02 13.34 -10.56
CA GLU A 245 -0.27 14.45 -9.65
C GLU A 245 -1.25 14.07 -8.53
N GLN A 246 -2.14 13.10 -8.79
CA GLN A 246 -3.09 12.58 -7.80
C GLN A 246 -2.43 11.52 -6.89
N SER A 247 -1.23 11.08 -7.27
CA SER A 247 -0.49 10.12 -6.49
C SER A 247 -0.30 10.63 -5.06
N THR A 248 -0.69 9.84 -4.11
CA THR A 248 -0.51 10.00 -2.66
C THR A 248 0.95 10.28 -2.26
N SER A 249 1.89 10.17 -3.22
CA SER A 249 3.32 10.39 -3.04
C SER A 249 3.66 11.77 -2.48
N GLY A 250 2.99 12.84 -2.94
CA GLY A 250 3.21 14.19 -2.41
C GLY A 250 2.73 14.33 -0.97
N THR A 251 1.56 13.81 -0.66
CA THR A 251 1.02 13.80 0.72
C THR A 251 1.84 12.91 1.64
N TYR A 252 2.26 11.76 1.15
CA TYR A 252 3.14 10.84 1.87
C TYR A 252 4.51 11.48 2.14
N LEU A 253 5.14 12.06 1.13
CA LEU A 253 6.42 12.77 1.29
C LEU A 253 6.30 13.92 2.30
N PHE A 254 5.23 14.73 2.20
CA PHE A 254 4.96 15.80 3.15
C PHE A 254 4.80 15.26 4.58
N PHE A 255 4.05 14.18 4.75
CA PHE A 255 3.87 13.52 6.05
C PHE A 255 5.22 13.05 6.63
N ILE A 256 6.03 12.35 5.82
CA ILE A 256 7.36 11.88 6.22
C ILE A 256 8.26 13.06 6.63
N VAL A 257 8.30 14.13 5.85
CA VAL A 257 9.09 15.34 6.19
C VAL A 257 8.62 15.95 7.51
N CYS A 258 7.30 16.02 7.74
CA CYS A 258 6.75 16.51 9.02
C CYS A 258 7.17 15.63 10.19
N VAL A 259 7.10 14.30 10.06
CA VAL A 259 7.46 13.37 11.13
C VAL A 259 8.95 13.44 11.44
N TYR A 260 9.83 13.40 10.43
CA TYR A 260 11.28 13.52 10.65
C TYR A 260 11.67 14.92 11.17
N GLY A 261 11.00 15.98 10.71
CA GLY A 261 11.16 17.33 11.26
C GLY A 261 10.82 17.38 12.75
N PHE A 262 9.72 16.76 13.15
CA PHE A 262 9.32 16.68 14.56
C PHE A 262 10.31 15.85 15.39
N LEU A 263 10.80 14.72 14.87
CA LEU A 263 11.85 13.93 15.52
C LEU A 263 13.14 14.72 15.71
N ALA A 264 13.54 15.52 14.73
CA ALA A 264 14.71 16.41 14.83
C ALA A 264 14.53 17.46 15.92
N ILE A 265 13.32 18.03 16.06
CA ILE A 265 13.01 18.98 17.14
C ILE A 265 13.11 18.30 18.51
N ILE A 266 12.55 17.11 18.67
CA ILE A 266 12.64 16.35 19.93
C ILE A 266 14.11 16.07 20.28
N ALA A 267 14.91 15.65 19.32
CA ALA A 267 16.33 15.39 19.52
C ALA A 267 17.07 16.66 19.96
N LEU A 268 16.79 17.79 19.30
CA LEU A 268 17.37 19.09 19.66
C LEU A 268 17.01 19.53 21.08
N VAL A 269 15.73 19.42 21.45
CA VAL A 269 15.25 19.74 22.81
C VAL A 269 15.94 18.85 23.84
N THR A 270 16.12 17.57 23.54
CA THR A 270 16.83 16.63 24.42
C THR A 270 18.29 17.04 24.63
N ILE A 271 18.98 17.39 23.55
CA ILE A 271 20.37 17.86 23.59
C ILE A 271 20.48 19.14 24.43
N LEU A 272 19.59 20.11 24.20
CA LEU A 272 19.54 21.37 24.96
C LEU A 272 19.29 21.13 26.44
N ASN A 273 18.40 20.21 26.81
CA ASN A 273 18.14 19.81 28.17
C ASN A 273 19.37 19.21 28.86
N ILE A 274 20.13 18.37 28.14
CA ILE A 274 21.39 17.80 28.64
C ILE A 274 22.43 18.89 28.86
N ILE A 275 22.64 19.77 27.87
CA ILE A 275 23.58 20.89 27.96
C ILE A 275 23.23 21.79 29.14
N ASN A 276 21.95 22.14 29.28
CA ASN A 276 21.50 23.01 30.42
C ASN A 276 21.70 22.34 31.78
N SER A 277 21.45 21.02 31.86
CA SER A 277 21.69 20.24 33.07
C SER A 277 23.17 20.18 33.44
N ILE A 278 24.06 20.00 32.46
CA ILE A 278 25.52 20.00 32.65
C ILE A 278 25.97 21.40 33.09
N SER A 279 25.51 22.47 32.44
CA SER A 279 25.86 23.84 32.72
C SER A 279 25.47 24.23 34.16
N MET A 280 24.27 23.84 34.59
CA MET A 280 23.84 24.07 35.98
C MET A 280 24.70 23.30 36.99
N SER A 281 25.07 22.06 36.67
CA SER A 281 25.94 21.24 37.53
C SER A 281 27.33 21.83 37.67
N VAL A 282 27.91 22.33 36.57
CA VAL A 282 29.23 22.98 36.53
C VAL A 282 29.20 24.32 37.30
N SER A 283 28.18 25.16 37.05
CA SER A 283 28.04 26.46 37.73
C SER A 283 27.88 26.33 39.26
N ALA A 284 27.14 25.30 39.70
CA ALA A 284 27.00 25.01 41.13
C ALA A 284 28.34 24.61 41.77
N ARG A 285 29.20 23.90 41.06
CA ARG A 285 30.54 23.52 41.55
C ARG A 285 31.51 24.69 41.61
N ILE A 286 31.52 25.55 40.60
CA ILE A 286 32.38 26.75 40.58
C ILE A 286 32.05 27.66 41.79
N ARG A 287 30.77 27.78 42.10
CA ARG A 287 30.32 28.61 43.25
C ARG A 287 30.75 28.01 44.60
N GLN A 288 30.83 26.68 44.73
CA GLN A 288 31.32 25.99 45.92
C GLN A 288 32.84 26.12 46.11
N TYR A 289 33.60 26.12 45.01
CA TYR A 289 35.09 26.29 45.07
C TYR A 289 35.53 27.76 45.22
N GLY A 290 34.68 28.72 44.82
CA GLY A 290 34.95 30.15 44.99
C GLY A 290 34.64 30.71 46.37
N SER A 291 34.07 29.92 47.27
CA SER A 291 33.76 30.30 48.65
C SER A 291 34.71 29.66 49.69
N MET A 292 35.72 28.93 49.24
CA MET A 292 36.86 28.47 50.03
C MET A 292 38.06 29.40 49.79
#